data_1997b745b4352122f5fe8a7bb22ca683
#
_entry.id   1997b745b4352122f5fe8a7bb22ca683
#
_cell.length_a   1.000
_cell.length_b   1.000
_cell.length_c   1.000
_cell.angle_alpha   90.00
_cell.angle_beta   90.00
_cell.angle_gamma   90.00
#
_symmetry.space_group_name_H-M   'P 1'
#
loop_
_entity.id
_entity.type
_entity.pdbx_description
1 polymer ?
#
loop_
_entity_poly.entity_id
_entity_poly.type
_entity_poly.pdbx_seq_one_letter_code
_entity_poly.pdbx_strand_id
1 'polypeptide(L)' 'AVPGEPGDVIINAGDMLQEATRGALPSTTHRVVNPSDPAMNVSRIAMPYFLAPDLELRLSARYTAGSYLRERLQALAR' A
#
# COMPACT_ATOMS: atom_id res chain seq x y z
N ALA A 1 6.42 1.88 14.97
CA ALA A 1 5.11 2.55 14.83
C ALA A 1 5.23 3.81 13.98
N VAL A 2 4.21 4.11 13.22
CA VAL A 2 4.14 5.33 12.41
C VAL A 2 3.52 6.44 13.26
N PRO A 3 4.28 7.51 13.60
CA PRO A 3 3.73 8.62 14.37
C PRO A 3 2.81 9.47 13.49
N GLY A 4 1.83 10.13 14.11
CA GLY A 4 0.94 11.04 13.41
C GLY A 4 0.16 11.89 14.39
N GLU A 5 -0.18 13.09 13.95
CA GLU A 5 -0.99 14.04 14.71
C GLU A 5 -2.24 14.41 13.91
N PRO A 6 -3.28 14.94 14.55
CA PRO A 6 -4.46 15.41 13.81
C PRO A 6 -4.06 16.40 12.69
N GLY A 7 -4.57 16.15 11.49
CA GLY A 7 -4.26 16.92 10.30
C GLY A 7 -3.10 16.39 9.47
N ASP A 8 -2.36 15.40 9.96
CA ASP A 8 -1.31 14.77 9.19
C ASP A 8 -1.87 13.85 8.12
N VAL A 9 -1.13 13.74 7.02
CA VAL A 9 -1.41 12.79 5.94
C VAL A 9 -0.23 11.83 5.85
N ILE A 10 -0.52 10.53 5.86
CA ILE A 10 0.50 9.50 5.73
C ILE A 10 0.51 9.01 4.29
N ILE A 11 1.67 9.06 3.65
CA ILE A 11 1.86 8.59 2.28
C ILE A 11 2.75 7.35 2.31
N ASN A 12 2.24 6.26 1.76
CA ASN A 12 2.97 5.00 1.66
C ASN A 12 3.26 4.68 0.19
N ALA A 13 4.51 4.32 -0.11
CA ALA A 13 4.85 3.77 -1.41
C ALA A 13 4.31 2.34 -1.50
N GLY A 14 3.59 2.04 -2.59
CA GLY A 14 3.08 0.70 -2.84
C GLY A 14 3.99 -0.12 -3.74
N ASP A 15 3.59 -1.36 -3.98
CA ASP A 15 4.38 -2.32 -4.75
C ASP A 15 4.59 -1.89 -6.21
N MET A 16 3.59 -1.26 -6.84
CA MET A 16 3.73 -0.78 -8.21
C MET A 16 4.76 0.34 -8.32
N LEU A 17 4.79 1.24 -7.34
CA LEU A 17 5.77 2.32 -7.30
C LEU A 17 7.18 1.77 -7.06
N GLN A 18 7.29 0.75 -6.21
CA GLN A 18 8.56 0.04 -6.02
C GLN A 18 9.05 -0.57 -7.32
N GLU A 19 8.19 -1.24 -8.07
CA GLU A 19 8.54 -1.84 -9.36
C GLU A 19 8.93 -0.78 -10.38
N ALA A 20 8.14 0.30 -10.49
CA ALA A 20 8.40 1.38 -11.44
C ALA A 20 9.71 2.13 -11.18
N THR A 21 10.14 2.21 -9.93
CA THR A 21 11.35 2.92 -9.52
C THR A 21 12.55 1.98 -9.32
N ARG A 22 12.43 0.71 -9.67
CA ARG A 22 13.45 -0.32 -9.47
C ARG A 22 13.94 -0.39 -8.02
N GLY A 23 13.01 -0.27 -7.08
CA GLY A 23 13.31 -0.33 -5.66
C GLY A 23 13.82 0.97 -5.04
N ALA A 24 13.94 2.07 -5.80
CA ALA A 24 14.33 3.37 -5.24
C ALA A 24 13.32 3.87 -4.20
N LEU A 25 12.04 3.59 -4.42
CA LEU A 25 10.98 3.84 -3.45
C LEU A 25 10.42 2.48 -2.99
N PRO A 26 10.93 1.92 -1.90
CA PRO A 26 10.53 0.59 -1.48
C PRO A 26 9.12 0.56 -0.89
N SER A 27 8.40 -0.53 -1.17
CA SER A 27 7.12 -0.82 -0.52
C SER A 27 7.40 -1.51 0.80
N THR A 28 7.22 -0.78 1.90
CA THR A 28 7.51 -1.31 3.23
C THR A 28 6.35 -2.17 3.72
N THR A 29 6.65 -3.40 4.10
CA THR A 29 5.67 -4.29 4.72
C THR A 29 5.21 -3.70 6.03
N HIS A 30 3.91 -3.65 6.22
CA HIS A 30 3.29 -3.06 7.40
C HIS A 30 2.00 -3.78 7.75
N ARG A 31 1.56 -3.57 8.97
CA ARG A 31 0.29 -4.12 9.45
C ARG A 31 -0.35 -3.17 10.45
N VAL A 32 -1.64 -3.35 10.66
CA VAL A 32 -2.37 -2.66 11.73
C VAL A 32 -2.38 -3.54 12.96
N VAL A 33 -2.05 -2.98 14.11
CA VAL A 33 -2.13 -3.67 15.39
C VAL A 33 -3.10 -2.93 16.31
N ASN A 34 -3.79 -3.67 17.15
CA ASN A 34 -4.66 -3.07 18.16
C ASN A 34 -3.82 -2.38 19.23
N PRO A 35 -4.33 -1.26 19.79
CA PRO A 35 -3.68 -0.63 20.94
C PRO A 35 -3.55 -1.61 22.11
N SER A 36 -2.44 -1.53 22.84
CA SER A 36 -2.21 -2.36 24.02
C SER A 36 -3.11 -1.95 25.21
N ASP A 37 -3.49 -0.67 25.29
CA ASP A 37 -4.44 -0.20 26.27
C ASP A 37 -5.88 -0.48 25.82
N PRO A 38 -6.65 -1.31 26.54
CA PRO A 38 -8.01 -1.62 26.14
C PRO A 38 -8.93 -0.38 26.06
N ALA A 39 -8.65 0.66 26.83
CA ALA A 39 -9.44 1.91 26.80
C ALA A 39 -9.25 2.66 25.46
N MET A 40 -8.15 2.43 24.76
CA MET A 40 -7.85 3.01 23.46
C MET A 40 -8.33 2.15 22.29
N ASN A 41 -8.78 0.92 22.56
CA ASN A 41 -9.25 0.00 21.54
C ASN A 41 -10.73 0.21 21.26
N VAL A 42 -11.04 1.29 20.55
CA VAL A 42 -12.41 1.69 20.21
C VAL A 42 -12.62 1.61 18.70
N SER A 43 -13.89 1.58 18.29
CA SER A 43 -14.23 1.61 16.86
C SER A 43 -13.70 2.87 16.21
N ARG A 44 -13.14 2.71 15.01
CA ARG A 44 -12.65 3.83 14.22
C ARG A 44 -12.90 3.57 12.74
N ILE A 45 -12.94 4.65 11.98
CA ILE A 45 -13.07 4.59 10.53
C ILE A 45 -11.70 4.84 9.90
N ALA A 46 -11.28 3.96 9.01
CA ALA A 46 -10.09 4.16 8.18
C ALA A 46 -10.54 4.44 6.74
N MET A 47 -10.01 5.49 6.14
CA MET A 47 -10.32 5.90 4.78
C MET A 47 -9.05 5.99 3.94
N PRO A 48 -8.49 4.86 3.51
CA PRO A 48 -7.32 4.89 2.63
C PRO A 48 -7.71 5.45 1.26
N TYR A 49 -6.81 6.22 0.67
CA TYR A 49 -6.94 6.71 -0.68
C TYR A 49 -5.87 6.03 -1.53
N PHE A 50 -6.29 5.13 -2.40
CA PHE A 50 -5.39 4.43 -3.30
C PHE A 50 -5.21 5.23 -4.58
N LEU A 51 -3.98 5.64 -4.86
CA LEU A 51 -3.62 6.25 -6.12
C LEU A 51 -3.04 5.17 -7.02
N ALA A 52 -3.80 4.77 -8.03
CA ALA A 52 -3.43 3.71 -8.94
C ALA A 52 -3.18 4.25 -10.35
N PRO A 53 -2.17 3.76 -11.08
CA PRO A 53 -1.95 4.14 -12.47
C PRO A 53 -2.93 3.45 -13.40
N ASP A 54 -3.00 3.91 -14.65
CA ASP A 54 -3.71 3.21 -15.70
C ASP A 54 -3.15 1.79 -15.87
N LEU A 55 -4.03 0.85 -16.19
CA LEU A 55 -3.63 -0.56 -16.32
C LEU A 55 -2.62 -0.79 -17.45
N GLU A 56 -2.59 0.08 -18.44
CA GLU A 56 -1.67 -0.01 -19.56
C GLU A 56 -0.32 0.64 -19.30
N LEU A 57 -0.16 1.36 -18.18
CA LEU A 57 1.09 1.98 -17.83
C LEU A 57 2.17 0.92 -17.61
N ARG A 58 3.29 1.10 -18.31
CA ARG A 58 4.44 0.21 -18.12
C ARG A 58 5.20 0.58 -16.85
N LEU A 59 5.28 -0.37 -15.94
CA LEU A 59 6.03 -0.21 -14.69
C LEU A 59 7.51 -0.56 -14.88
N SER A 60 7.78 -1.60 -15.65
CA SER A 60 9.11 -2.13 -15.89
C SER A 60 9.14 -2.93 -17.20
N ALA A 61 10.30 -3.46 -17.55
CA ALA A 61 10.43 -4.37 -18.69
C ALA A 61 9.53 -5.61 -18.54
N ARG A 62 9.24 -6.02 -17.29
CA ARG A 62 8.45 -7.21 -16.96
C ARG A 62 6.96 -6.94 -16.86
N TYR A 63 6.55 -5.78 -16.34
CA TYR A 63 5.17 -5.54 -15.97
C TYR A 63 4.57 -4.26 -16.56
N THR A 64 3.30 -4.36 -16.98
CA THR A 64 2.38 -3.22 -16.94
C THR A 64 1.67 -3.21 -15.60
N ALA A 65 1.00 -2.10 -15.25
CA ALA A 65 0.21 -2.04 -14.02
C ALA A 65 -0.87 -3.13 -13.99
N GLY A 66 -1.52 -3.38 -15.13
CA GLY A 66 -2.56 -4.41 -15.25
C GLY A 66 -2.02 -5.82 -15.06
N SER A 67 -0.89 -6.16 -15.67
CA SER A 67 -0.30 -7.50 -15.52
C SER A 67 0.22 -7.73 -14.10
N TYR A 68 0.76 -6.71 -13.47
CA TYR A 68 1.19 -6.78 -12.08
C TYR A 68 0.02 -7.03 -11.14
N LEU A 69 -1.06 -6.26 -11.30
CA LEU A 69 -2.27 -6.43 -10.49
C LEU A 69 -2.86 -7.82 -10.66
N ARG A 70 -2.95 -8.31 -11.89
CA ARG A 70 -3.47 -9.67 -12.18
C ARG A 70 -2.68 -10.75 -11.45
N GLU A 71 -1.36 -10.67 -11.51
CA GLU A 71 -0.47 -11.63 -10.83
C GLU A 71 -0.69 -11.60 -9.32
N ARG A 72 -0.81 -10.41 -8.72
CA ARG A 72 -1.06 -10.26 -7.30
C ARG A 72 -2.41 -10.81 -6.88
N LEU A 73 -3.46 -10.55 -7.64
CA LEU A 73 -4.78 -11.09 -7.36
C LEU A 73 -4.82 -12.62 -7.46
N GLN A 74 -4.10 -13.19 -8.43
CA GLN A 74 -3.97 -14.64 -8.55
C GLN A 74 -3.24 -15.24 -7.36
N ALA A 75 -2.21 -14.58 -6.85
CA ALA A 75 -1.47 -15.04 -5.67
C ALA A 75 -2.36 -15.01 -4.42
N LEU A 76 -3.23 -14.02 -4.28
CA LEU A 76 -4.15 -13.90 -3.14
C LEU A 76 -5.32 -14.91 -3.21
N ALA A 77 -5.67 -15.37 -4.40
CA ALA A 77 -6.76 -16.32 -4.60
C ALA A 77 -6.41 -17.77 -4.24
N ARG A 78 -5.18 -18.06 -3.86
CA ARG A 78 -4.72 -19.39 -3.48
C ARG A 78 -5.08 -19.76 -2.06
#